data_a9a48fd0e853c4eede68b66a18021e84
#
_entry.id   a9a48fd0e853c4eede68b66a18021e84
#
_cell.length_a   1.000
_cell.length_b   1.000
_cell.length_c   1.000
_cell.angle_alpha   90.00
_cell.angle_beta   90.00
_cell.angle_gamma   90.00
#
_symmetry.space_group_name_H-M   'P 1'
#
loop_
_entity.id
_entity.type
_entity.pdbx_description
1 polymer ?
#
loop_
_entity_poly.entity_id
_entity_poly.type
_entity_poly.pdbx_seq_one_letter_code
_entity_poly.pdbx_strand_id
1 'polypeptide(L)'
;MKKRLIACLLMALPCIGGIAHVWDELAILVRRNSDGTFTLEKESYLPISTYTNAVFFDFNNDGNLDLLIMGQGGDWNVSGDVKIVALYRNLGEENDYRFEKVANPGFFPYKDEGFYNPISVGDYNHDGYTDVVVMNYHEGRRVDLYLNDRGSGTFIHQEQQVFEGATNGSVMFGDLNNDGWLDIEFSGYSDRASTGIKTYINKRDGSFADETPANIYGAFQGQSTLADINGDGTLDIISTGNGDNWVCLASLFYNTVDKDGKCTYRYVSEKESNLLGVSRANPLVADFNGDGRMDMVINGEPSDGSGYRNRIYYQTPEGKFVMDKSYPVVPVNQDGGINMGDVNGDGNMDLIVGGYVGTYDKAPDSYYSSPLRVYENNPQKNGLPGNTFPEPPAKVTATMEGDELLITWLPGSDKETPEAALRYNIYVRNETTGELYTMIPVDIETGKLKVGTDLQTSLSSALNSYRMRVFGEGKY
;
A
#
# COMPACT_ATOMS: atom_id res chain seq x y z
N MET A 1 -7.07 27.09 -13.67
CA MET A 1 -6.40 25.83 -14.06
C MET A 1 -5.96 25.18 -12.76
N LYS A 2 -6.64 24.11 -12.35
CA LYS A 2 -6.33 23.43 -11.08
C LYS A 2 -5.04 22.63 -11.27
N LYS A 3 -3.99 22.95 -10.51
CA LYS A 3 -2.79 22.13 -10.42
C LYS A 3 -3.16 20.87 -9.61
N ARG A 4 -2.96 19.69 -10.16
CA ARG A 4 -3.18 18.43 -9.45
C ARG A 4 -1.89 18.03 -8.78
N LEU A 5 -1.92 17.86 -7.45
CA LEU A 5 -0.84 17.24 -6.71
C LEU A 5 -0.97 15.72 -6.95
N ILE A 6 0.02 15.13 -7.61
CA ILE A 6 0.21 13.68 -7.58
C ILE A 6 1.37 13.48 -6.63
N ALA A 7 1.09 12.90 -5.49
CA ALA A 7 2.11 12.50 -4.57
C ALA A 7 2.84 11.27 -5.16
N CYS A 8 4.02 11.50 -5.71
CA CYS A 8 4.93 10.42 -6.04
C CYS A 8 5.70 10.03 -4.79
N LEU A 9 5.78 8.75 -4.58
CA LEU A 9 6.41 8.09 -3.45
C LEU A 9 7.79 8.65 -3.12
N LEU A 10 8.03 8.91 -1.83
CA LEU A 10 9.35 9.07 -1.26
C LEU A 10 10.04 7.69 -1.25
N MET A 11 10.95 7.47 -2.17
CA MET A 11 11.86 6.32 -2.08
C MET A 11 13.16 6.77 -1.43
N ALA A 12 13.48 6.20 -0.29
CA ALA A 12 14.78 6.37 0.30
C ALA A 12 15.80 5.45 -0.37
N LEU A 13 16.97 6.00 -0.59
CA LEU A 13 18.12 5.27 -1.13
C LEU A 13 19.06 4.93 0.02
N PRO A 14 19.55 3.69 0.13
CA PRO A 14 20.56 3.37 1.13
C PRO A 14 21.90 4.00 0.78
N CYS A 15 22.49 4.66 1.76
CA CYS A 15 23.86 5.12 1.69
C CYS A 15 24.83 3.98 1.96
N ILE A 16 25.68 3.64 1.03
CA ILE A 16 26.88 2.83 1.27
C ILE A 16 28.08 3.76 1.41
N GLY A 17 28.82 3.54 2.48
CA GLY A 17 29.85 4.32 3.09
C GLY A 17 30.80 5.14 2.22
N GLY A 18 31.01 6.34 2.67
CA GLY A 18 32.25 7.09 2.54
C GLY A 18 32.38 8.04 1.37
N ILE A 19 31.57 9.11 1.31
CA ILE A 19 31.98 10.45 0.92
C ILE A 19 30.90 11.43 1.39
N ALA A 20 31.16 12.13 2.47
CA ALA A 20 30.36 13.28 2.89
C ALA A 20 30.56 14.38 1.84
N HIS A 21 29.54 14.87 1.20
CA HIS A 21 29.40 16.23 0.71
C HIS A 21 28.36 16.52 -0.39
N VAL A 22 27.48 15.58 -0.79
CA VAL A 22 26.52 15.87 -1.89
C VAL A 22 25.04 15.53 -1.56
N TRP A 23 24.68 15.26 -0.32
CA TRP A 23 23.44 14.58 0.02
C TRP A 23 22.39 15.44 0.74
N ASP A 24 22.40 16.74 0.52
CA ASP A 24 21.40 17.64 1.15
C ASP A 24 20.01 17.64 0.52
N GLU A 25 19.70 16.75 -0.44
CA GLU A 25 18.45 16.82 -1.23
C GLU A 25 17.82 15.45 -1.51
N LEU A 26 17.33 14.70 -0.51
CA LEU A 26 16.78 13.36 -0.76
C LEU A 26 15.33 13.09 -0.36
N ALA A 27 14.60 14.05 0.14
CA ALA A 27 13.14 13.98 0.16
C ALA A 27 12.60 14.73 -1.07
N ILE A 28 12.25 13.98 -2.10
CA ILE A 28 11.78 14.55 -3.36
C ILE A 28 10.26 14.50 -3.40
N LEU A 29 9.62 15.63 -3.24
CA LEU A 29 8.22 15.79 -3.60
C LEU A 29 8.15 16.14 -5.10
N VAL A 30 7.46 15.33 -5.86
CA VAL A 30 7.28 15.55 -7.29
C VAL A 30 5.84 15.90 -7.56
N ARG A 31 5.61 17.06 -8.16
CA ARG A 31 4.28 17.53 -8.54
C ARG A 31 4.05 17.32 -10.04
N ARG A 32 2.93 16.69 -10.40
CA ARG A 32 2.51 16.61 -11.79
C ARG A 32 1.84 17.92 -12.24
N ASN A 33 2.29 18.46 -13.35
CA ASN A 33 1.72 19.65 -13.96
C ASN A 33 0.52 19.32 -14.87
N SER A 34 -0.28 20.33 -15.18
CA SER A 34 -1.45 20.18 -16.07
C SER A 34 -1.09 19.78 -17.50
N ASP A 35 0.17 19.96 -17.91
CA ASP A 35 0.68 19.57 -19.23
C ASP A 35 1.29 18.16 -19.26
N GLY A 36 1.17 17.43 -18.15
CA GLY A 36 1.72 16.07 -17.98
C GLY A 36 3.19 16.02 -17.57
N THR A 37 3.89 17.15 -17.50
CA THR A 37 5.27 17.19 -17.00
C THR A 37 5.31 17.11 -15.47
N PHE A 38 6.49 16.81 -14.94
CA PHE A 38 6.71 16.75 -13.49
C PHE A 38 7.66 17.86 -13.05
N THR A 39 7.33 18.51 -11.94
CA THR A 39 8.19 19.49 -11.29
C THR A 39 8.69 18.92 -9.98
N LEU A 40 10.00 18.98 -9.80
CA LEU A 40 10.65 18.68 -8.53
C LEU A 40 10.44 19.85 -7.58
N GLU A 41 9.81 19.61 -6.44
CA GLU A 41 9.68 20.61 -5.38
C GLU A 41 10.97 20.64 -4.54
N LYS A 42 11.83 21.59 -4.84
CA LYS A 42 13.17 21.69 -4.22
C LYS A 42 13.18 22.09 -2.74
N GLU A 43 12.06 22.60 -2.25
CA GLU A 43 11.92 23.10 -0.87
C GLU A 43 10.95 22.23 -0.05
N SER A 44 10.94 20.92 -0.27
CA SER A 44 10.22 20.06 0.65
C SER A 44 10.97 20.04 1.98
N TYR A 45 10.41 20.65 3.01
CA TYR A 45 10.91 20.59 4.40
C TYR A 45 10.72 19.18 5.01
N LEU A 46 10.63 18.17 4.18
CA LEU A 46 10.50 16.79 4.60
C LEU A 46 11.85 16.26 5.07
N PRO A 47 11.91 15.45 6.12
CA PRO A 47 13.17 14.95 6.63
C PRO A 47 13.81 14.01 5.62
N ILE A 48 15.10 14.18 5.42
CA ILE A 48 15.92 13.21 4.73
C ILE A 48 16.02 11.98 5.61
N SER A 49 15.64 10.82 5.10
CA SER A 49 15.82 9.57 5.81
C SER A 49 16.22 8.44 4.86
N THR A 50 17.02 7.54 5.38
CA THR A 50 17.30 6.26 4.73
C THR A 50 16.26 5.25 5.17
N TYR A 51 16.01 4.23 4.36
CA TYR A 51 15.04 3.18 4.66
C TYR A 51 13.67 3.74 5.01
N THR A 52 13.19 4.66 4.17
CA THR A 52 11.96 5.40 4.40
C THR A 52 10.77 4.65 3.82
N ASN A 53 9.75 4.50 4.63
CA ASN A 53 8.41 4.20 4.18
C ASN A 53 7.53 5.41 4.40
N ALA A 54 6.64 5.66 3.47
CA ALA A 54 5.74 6.79 3.52
C ALA A 54 4.37 6.38 3.00
N VAL A 55 3.33 6.86 3.66
CA VAL A 55 1.96 6.67 3.24
C VAL A 55 1.24 8.00 3.19
N PHE A 56 0.50 8.22 2.11
CA PHE A 56 -0.40 9.36 1.96
C PHE A 56 -1.82 8.97 2.34
N PHE A 57 -2.45 9.76 3.19
CA PHE A 57 -3.84 9.60 3.62
C PHE A 57 -4.38 10.93 4.11
N ASP A 58 -5.68 11.04 4.24
CA ASP A 58 -6.34 12.25 4.79
C ASP A 58 -6.69 11.95 6.26
N PHE A 59 -5.80 12.33 7.20
CA PHE A 59 -6.02 11.99 8.60
C PHE A 59 -7.07 12.87 9.28
N ASN A 60 -7.35 14.07 8.72
CA ASN A 60 -8.23 15.05 9.32
C ASN A 60 -9.51 15.34 8.54
N ASN A 61 -9.74 14.56 7.47
CA ASN A 61 -10.92 14.64 6.61
C ASN A 61 -11.11 16.03 5.95
N ASP A 62 -10.01 16.76 5.68
CA ASP A 62 -10.06 18.07 5.03
C ASP A 62 -9.99 17.97 3.48
N GLY A 63 -9.88 16.76 2.96
CA GLY A 63 -9.81 16.46 1.53
C GLY A 63 -8.42 16.61 0.93
N ASN A 64 -7.39 16.95 1.71
CA ASN A 64 -6.01 17.00 1.25
C ASN A 64 -5.26 15.75 1.72
N LEU A 65 -4.32 15.26 0.90
CA LEU A 65 -3.48 14.14 1.30
C LEU A 65 -2.38 14.62 2.25
N ASP A 66 -2.41 14.12 3.46
CA ASP A 66 -1.38 14.25 4.47
C ASP A 66 -0.31 13.15 4.29
N LEU A 67 0.76 13.20 5.07
CA LEU A 67 1.89 12.30 4.90
C LEU A 67 2.39 11.78 6.24
N LEU A 68 2.42 10.45 6.40
CA LEU A 68 3.12 9.77 7.48
C LEU A 68 4.41 9.16 6.94
N ILE A 69 5.53 9.49 7.58
CA ILE A 69 6.86 9.00 7.21
C ILE A 69 7.44 8.21 8.37
N MET A 70 7.96 7.03 8.07
CA MET A 70 8.81 6.25 8.97
C MET A 70 10.16 5.99 8.32
N GLY A 71 11.24 6.17 9.06
CA GLY A 71 12.57 5.94 8.52
C GLY A 71 13.69 6.28 9.49
N GLN A 72 14.90 6.15 9.01
CA GLN A 72 16.10 6.49 9.74
C GLN A 72 16.71 7.78 9.19
N GLY A 73 16.73 8.85 9.99
CA GLY A 73 17.39 10.11 9.65
C GLY A 73 18.76 10.21 10.29
N GLY A 74 19.72 10.84 9.62
CA GLY A 74 21.05 11.12 10.14
C GLY A 74 22.19 10.54 9.31
N ASP A 75 23.42 10.96 9.63
CA ASP A 75 24.66 10.46 9.05
C ASP A 75 25.04 9.14 9.76
N TRP A 76 25.34 8.09 9.00
CA TRP A 76 25.86 6.79 9.47
C TRP A 76 27.05 6.88 10.44
N ASN A 77 27.81 7.98 10.37
CA ASN A 77 29.01 8.19 11.15
C ASN A 77 28.78 8.92 12.47
N VAL A 78 27.55 9.37 12.74
CA VAL A 78 27.21 10.05 13.99
C VAL A 78 26.44 9.07 14.87
N SER A 79 27.05 8.70 15.99
CA SER A 79 26.39 7.88 17.03
C SER A 79 25.19 8.65 17.59
N GLY A 80 24.01 8.35 17.06
CA GLY A 80 22.75 9.01 17.40
C GLY A 80 21.76 8.97 16.25
N ASP A 81 21.52 7.79 15.69
CA ASP A 81 20.49 7.57 14.67
C ASP A 81 19.17 8.16 15.10
N VAL A 82 18.75 9.22 14.43
CA VAL A 82 17.44 9.80 14.65
C VAL A 82 16.43 8.92 13.91
N LYS A 83 15.73 8.11 14.65
CA LYS A 83 14.60 7.34 14.11
C LYS A 83 13.41 8.29 13.97
N ILE A 84 12.84 8.32 12.79
CA ILE A 84 11.77 9.26 12.44
C ILE A 84 10.46 8.49 12.31
N VAL A 85 9.47 8.86 13.10
CA VAL A 85 8.06 8.69 12.78
C VAL A 85 7.48 10.09 12.79
N ALA A 86 7.07 10.58 11.64
CA ALA A 86 6.65 11.97 11.49
C ALA A 86 5.37 12.07 10.65
N LEU A 87 4.38 12.72 11.22
CA LEU A 87 3.14 13.08 10.55
C LEU A 87 3.25 14.53 10.05
N TYR A 88 2.85 14.74 8.80
CA TYR A 88 2.81 16.05 8.17
C TYR A 88 1.42 16.32 7.63
N ARG A 89 0.85 17.45 8.02
CA ARG A 89 -0.39 17.96 7.48
C ARG A 89 -0.15 18.72 6.18
N ASN A 90 -0.94 18.45 5.16
CA ASN A 90 -1.00 19.22 3.93
C ASN A 90 -1.91 20.43 4.10
N LEU A 91 -1.39 21.62 3.90
CA LEU A 91 -2.10 22.87 4.10
C LEU A 91 -3.03 23.27 2.93
N GLY A 92 -3.17 22.41 1.93
CA GLY A 92 -4.06 22.60 0.80
C GLY A 92 -3.63 23.66 -0.21
N GLU A 93 -4.50 23.87 -1.22
CA GLU A 93 -4.22 24.72 -2.39
C GLU A 93 -3.91 26.18 -2.02
N GLU A 94 -4.57 26.72 -1.00
CA GLU A 94 -4.36 28.12 -0.55
C GLU A 94 -2.95 28.36 -0.02
N ASN A 95 -2.27 27.31 0.42
CA ASN A 95 -0.88 27.33 0.91
C ASN A 95 0.09 26.62 -0.04
N ASP A 96 -0.26 26.50 -1.32
CA ASP A 96 0.55 25.84 -2.35
C ASP A 96 0.92 24.39 -1.98
N TYR A 97 -0.02 23.67 -1.30
CA TYR A 97 0.14 22.29 -0.82
C TYR A 97 1.38 22.05 0.05
N ARG A 98 1.80 23.06 0.80
CA ARG A 98 2.93 22.93 1.72
C ARG A 98 2.57 22.01 2.89
N PHE A 99 3.55 21.22 3.32
CA PHE A 99 3.43 20.32 4.46
C PHE A 99 3.89 21.00 5.76
N GLU A 100 3.13 20.82 6.83
CA GLU A 100 3.45 21.26 8.19
C GLU A 100 3.57 20.04 9.10
N LYS A 101 4.68 19.97 9.86
CA LYS A 101 4.89 18.85 10.79
C LYS A 101 3.92 18.93 11.96
N VAL A 102 3.19 17.85 12.20
CA VAL A 102 2.33 17.68 13.38
C VAL A 102 3.21 17.42 14.61
N ALA A 103 2.97 18.20 15.67
CA ALA A 103 3.71 18.04 16.92
C ALA A 103 3.11 16.88 17.74
N ASN A 104 3.97 15.95 18.17
CA ASN A 104 3.62 14.83 19.05
C ASN A 104 2.41 13.99 18.58
N PRO A 105 2.46 13.35 17.40
CA PRO A 105 1.33 12.61 16.87
C PRO A 105 1.03 11.31 17.64
N GLY A 106 1.81 10.94 18.63
CA GLY A 106 1.54 9.80 19.53
C GLY A 106 2.18 8.48 19.13
N PHE A 107 2.89 8.42 18.01
CA PHE A 107 3.58 7.19 17.60
C PHE A 107 4.82 6.90 18.45
N PHE A 108 5.07 5.62 18.70
CA PHE A 108 6.32 5.21 19.33
C PHE A 108 7.53 5.52 18.44
N PRO A 109 8.70 5.80 19.05
CA PRO A 109 9.92 5.94 18.29
C PRO A 109 10.23 4.66 17.53
N TYR A 110 10.53 4.79 16.25
CA TYR A 110 10.97 3.67 15.43
C TYR A 110 12.40 3.28 15.79
N LYS A 111 12.62 2.02 16.08
CA LYS A 111 13.95 1.40 16.13
C LYS A 111 13.98 0.34 15.05
N ASP A 112 14.86 0.53 14.13
CA ASP A 112 14.95 -0.28 12.95
C ASP A 112 15.33 -1.75 13.17
N GLU A 113 14.76 -2.63 12.33
CA GLU A 113 15.38 -3.80 11.69
C GLU A 113 14.60 -4.27 10.44
N GLY A 114 13.89 -3.43 9.70
CA GLY A 114 13.21 -3.96 8.52
C GLY A 114 12.41 -2.98 7.68
N PHE A 115 12.60 -3.06 6.40
CA PHE A 115 12.46 -1.98 5.44
C PHE A 115 11.44 -2.24 4.33
N TYR A 116 10.38 -3.01 4.56
CA TYR A 116 9.58 -3.42 3.40
C TYR A 116 8.25 -2.67 3.27
N ASN A 117 7.29 -2.84 4.10
CA ASN A 117 6.07 -2.01 4.13
C ASN A 117 5.48 -2.01 5.55
N PRO A 118 6.09 -1.27 6.46
CA PRO A 118 5.76 -1.37 7.87
C PRO A 118 4.55 -0.53 8.28
N ILE A 119 3.83 0.09 7.34
CA ILE A 119 2.70 0.99 7.63
C ILE A 119 1.52 0.62 6.76
N SER A 120 0.35 0.51 7.37
CA SER A 120 -0.92 0.53 6.67
C SER A 120 -1.90 1.47 7.35
N VAL A 121 -2.81 2.03 6.57
CA VAL A 121 -3.81 2.99 7.04
C VAL A 121 -5.20 2.55 6.62
N GLY A 122 -6.20 2.77 7.46
CA GLY A 122 -7.59 2.40 7.16
C GLY A 122 -8.50 2.67 8.36
N ASP A 123 -9.77 2.90 8.12
CA ASP A 123 -10.79 3.08 9.17
C ASP A 123 -11.26 1.71 9.68
N TYR A 124 -10.53 1.13 10.67
CA TYR A 124 -10.83 -0.22 11.15
C TYR A 124 -12.02 -0.28 12.10
N ASN A 125 -12.42 0.86 12.67
CA ASN A 125 -13.50 0.95 13.67
C ASN A 125 -14.77 1.62 13.13
N HIS A 126 -14.78 1.97 11.84
CA HIS A 126 -15.87 2.61 11.13
C HIS A 126 -16.30 3.95 11.76
N ASP A 127 -15.35 4.71 12.31
CA ASP A 127 -15.63 6.04 12.86
C ASP A 127 -15.45 7.17 11.83
N GLY A 128 -15.05 6.82 10.62
CA GLY A 128 -14.88 7.76 9.51
C GLY A 128 -13.52 8.45 9.49
N TYR A 129 -12.63 8.14 10.42
CA TYR A 129 -11.25 8.64 10.41
C TYR A 129 -10.25 7.51 10.18
N THR A 130 -9.26 7.79 9.38
CA THR A 130 -8.26 6.79 9.00
C THR A 130 -7.30 6.51 10.15
N ASP A 131 -7.24 5.28 10.60
CA ASP A 131 -6.36 4.74 11.62
C ASP A 131 -5.06 4.24 11.03
N VAL A 132 -4.11 3.82 11.89
CA VAL A 132 -2.79 3.38 11.46
C VAL A 132 -2.40 2.08 12.16
N VAL A 133 -1.91 1.09 11.40
CA VAL A 133 -1.19 -0.06 11.94
C VAL A 133 0.26 0.00 11.48
N VAL A 134 1.18 -0.31 12.40
CA VAL A 134 2.63 -0.17 12.18
C VAL A 134 3.35 -1.42 12.63
N MET A 135 4.21 -1.95 11.76
CA MET A 135 5.23 -2.93 12.16
C MET A 135 6.48 -2.19 12.65
N ASN A 136 6.93 -2.45 13.86
CA ASN A 136 7.97 -1.68 14.51
C ASN A 136 8.93 -2.58 15.32
N TYR A 137 10.12 -2.06 15.60
CA TYR A 137 11.02 -2.60 16.61
C TYR A 137 11.24 -1.55 17.71
N HIS A 138 10.45 -1.65 18.76
CA HIS A 138 10.55 -0.81 19.95
C HIS A 138 10.43 -1.71 21.17
N GLU A 139 11.54 -1.88 21.91
CA GLU A 139 11.62 -2.85 23.04
C GLU A 139 11.29 -4.32 22.66
N GLY A 140 11.59 -4.69 21.40
CA GLY A 140 11.28 -5.96 20.77
C GLY A 140 10.51 -5.77 19.47
N ARG A 141 10.21 -6.87 18.78
CA ARG A 141 9.37 -6.88 17.57
C ARG A 141 7.93 -6.59 17.95
N ARG A 142 7.28 -5.72 17.18
CA ARG A 142 5.92 -5.27 17.47
C ARG A 142 5.13 -5.10 16.19
N VAL A 143 3.82 -5.28 16.32
CA VAL A 143 2.81 -4.71 15.44
C VAL A 143 1.92 -3.86 16.35
N ASP A 144 1.84 -2.58 16.11
CA ASP A 144 1.14 -1.61 16.95
C ASP A 144 -0.02 -0.99 16.17
N LEU A 145 -1.20 -0.95 16.80
CA LEU A 145 -2.41 -0.32 16.27
C LEU A 145 -2.63 1.04 16.93
N TYR A 146 -2.91 2.05 16.13
CA TYR A 146 -3.15 3.42 16.58
C TYR A 146 -4.48 3.93 16.06
N LEU A 147 -5.34 4.33 16.99
CA LEU A 147 -6.61 4.98 16.71
C LEU A 147 -6.40 6.47 16.41
N ASN A 148 -6.96 6.96 15.34
CA ASN A 148 -7.01 8.39 15.03
C ASN A 148 -7.97 9.10 16.00
N ASP A 149 -7.50 10.12 16.72
CA ASP A 149 -8.35 10.93 17.59
C ASP A 149 -9.11 11.99 16.78
N ARG A 150 -9.98 11.52 15.89
CA ARG A 150 -10.91 12.31 15.07
C ARG A 150 -10.26 13.50 14.36
N GLY A 151 -9.18 13.23 13.68
CA GLY A 151 -8.48 14.24 12.89
C GLY A 151 -7.72 15.31 13.69
N SER A 152 -7.58 15.13 15.00
CA SER A 152 -6.84 16.08 15.86
C SER A 152 -5.35 16.17 15.54
N GLY A 153 -4.82 15.19 14.80
CA GLY A 153 -3.39 14.98 14.59
C GLY A 153 -2.73 14.14 15.69
N THR A 154 -3.53 13.61 16.63
CA THR A 154 -3.07 12.68 17.66
C THR A 154 -3.56 11.28 17.34
N PHE A 155 -2.69 10.29 17.50
CA PHE A 155 -2.98 8.87 17.34
C PHE A 155 -2.79 8.16 18.67
N ILE A 156 -3.80 7.39 19.10
CA ILE A 156 -3.87 6.75 20.40
C ILE A 156 -3.51 5.29 20.26
N HIS A 157 -2.37 4.88 20.84
CA HIS A 157 -1.94 3.48 20.84
C HIS A 157 -2.95 2.58 21.56
N GLN A 158 -3.32 1.47 20.91
CA GLN A 158 -4.29 0.52 21.43
C GLN A 158 -3.58 -0.56 22.26
N GLU A 159 -3.21 -0.21 23.51
CA GLU A 159 -2.39 -1.06 24.40
C GLU A 159 -3.01 -2.43 24.72
N GLN A 160 -4.33 -2.53 24.76
CA GLN A 160 -5.05 -3.78 25.02
C GLN A 160 -5.00 -4.76 23.84
N GLN A 161 -4.66 -4.28 22.65
CA GLN A 161 -4.55 -5.11 21.45
C GLN A 161 -3.10 -5.62 21.33
N VAL A 162 -2.90 -6.89 21.65
CA VAL A 162 -1.58 -7.52 21.58
C VAL A 162 -1.48 -8.41 20.36
N PHE A 163 -0.70 -7.98 19.38
CA PHE A 163 -0.34 -8.79 18.23
C PHE A 163 0.97 -9.53 18.44
N GLU A 164 1.17 -10.63 17.73
CA GLU A 164 2.51 -11.23 17.64
C GLU A 164 3.47 -10.24 16.98
N GLY A 165 4.63 -10.00 17.58
CA GLY A 165 5.60 -9.05 17.02
C GLY A 165 6.32 -9.63 15.80
N ALA A 166 6.48 -8.82 14.78
CA ALA A 166 7.24 -9.14 13.57
C ALA A 166 8.10 -7.96 13.11
N THR A 167 9.11 -8.24 12.28
CA THR A 167 9.97 -7.27 11.60
C THR A 167 10.39 -7.78 10.23
N ASN A 168 11.01 -6.94 9.42
CA ASN A 168 11.52 -7.32 8.09
C ASN A 168 10.44 -7.85 7.16
N GLY A 169 9.26 -7.25 7.18
CA GLY A 169 8.13 -7.66 6.40
C GLY A 169 7.16 -6.51 6.11
N SER A 170 5.90 -6.83 5.99
CA SER A 170 4.81 -5.88 5.71
C SER A 170 3.64 -6.10 6.65
N VAL A 171 2.85 -5.05 6.84
CA VAL A 171 1.55 -5.10 7.51
C VAL A 171 0.51 -4.42 6.62
N MET A 172 -0.68 -4.98 6.55
CA MET A 172 -1.78 -4.47 5.72
C MET A 172 -3.13 -4.59 6.44
N PHE A 173 -3.95 -3.57 6.28
CA PHE A 173 -5.40 -3.68 6.48
C PHE A 173 -6.07 -4.30 5.25
N GLY A 174 -7.10 -5.09 5.46
CA GLY A 174 -7.96 -5.63 4.40
C GLY A 174 -9.13 -6.40 4.98
N ASP A 175 -10.26 -6.38 4.29
CA ASP A 175 -11.45 -7.18 4.66
C ASP A 175 -11.23 -8.62 4.16
N LEU A 176 -10.58 -9.45 4.99
CA LEU A 176 -10.16 -10.81 4.64
C LEU A 176 -11.33 -11.79 4.60
N ASN A 177 -12.35 -11.55 5.43
CA ASN A 177 -13.50 -12.43 5.61
C ASN A 177 -14.78 -11.91 4.94
N ASN A 178 -14.67 -10.82 4.16
CA ASN A 178 -15.78 -10.16 3.48
C ASN A 178 -16.95 -9.80 4.41
N ASP A 179 -16.65 -9.31 5.61
CA ASP A 179 -17.68 -8.89 6.57
C ASP A 179 -17.86 -7.35 6.63
N GLY A 180 -17.08 -6.63 5.84
CA GLY A 180 -17.11 -5.17 5.72
C GLY A 180 -16.23 -4.46 6.72
N TRP A 181 -15.51 -5.16 7.59
CA TRP A 181 -14.59 -4.59 8.57
C TRP A 181 -13.13 -4.92 8.20
N LEU A 182 -12.24 -3.96 8.42
CA LEU A 182 -10.84 -4.17 8.12
C LEU A 182 -10.19 -5.10 9.14
N ASP A 183 -9.64 -6.18 8.63
CA ASP A 183 -8.78 -7.12 9.32
C ASP A 183 -7.31 -6.71 9.16
N ILE A 184 -6.40 -7.41 9.82
CA ILE A 184 -4.95 -7.16 9.70
C ILE A 184 -4.26 -8.42 9.20
N GLU A 185 -3.50 -8.30 8.13
CA GLU A 185 -2.49 -9.27 7.68
C GLU A 185 -1.11 -8.68 7.92
N PHE A 186 -0.18 -9.50 8.40
CA PHE A 186 1.22 -9.17 8.32
C PHE A 186 2.09 -10.39 8.06
N SER A 187 3.20 -10.15 7.38
CA SER A 187 4.26 -11.13 7.16
C SER A 187 5.59 -10.59 7.67
N GLY A 188 6.50 -11.50 8.03
CA GLY A 188 7.82 -11.08 8.47
C GLY A 188 8.51 -12.10 9.36
N TYR A 189 9.59 -11.65 9.98
CA TYR A 189 10.38 -12.45 10.95
C TYR A 189 9.86 -12.22 12.36
N SER A 190 9.35 -13.26 13.00
CA SER A 190 8.80 -13.21 14.35
C SER A 190 9.72 -13.88 15.38
N ASP A 191 9.44 -13.65 16.68
CA ASP A 191 10.17 -14.29 17.77
C ASP A 191 9.82 -15.76 17.95
N ARG A 192 8.67 -16.21 17.44
CA ARG A 192 8.16 -17.57 17.61
C ARG A 192 8.39 -18.48 16.42
N ALA A 193 8.38 -17.91 15.25
CA ALA A 193 8.66 -18.62 14.00
C ALA A 193 9.65 -17.80 13.21
N SER A 194 10.57 -18.45 12.49
CA SER A 194 11.56 -17.75 11.67
C SER A 194 10.89 -16.88 10.60
N THR A 195 9.79 -17.37 10.02
CA THR A 195 8.99 -16.65 9.03
C THR A 195 7.51 -17.00 9.19
N GLY A 196 6.62 -16.05 8.94
CA GLY A 196 5.19 -16.33 9.04
C GLY A 196 4.32 -15.25 8.43
N ILE A 197 3.13 -15.66 8.01
CA ILE A 197 1.99 -14.77 7.81
C ILE A 197 1.11 -14.90 9.03
N LYS A 198 0.56 -13.79 9.47
CA LYS A 198 -0.46 -13.72 10.50
C LYS A 198 -1.69 -13.01 9.96
N THR A 199 -2.86 -13.52 10.34
CA THR A 199 -4.15 -12.91 10.04
C THR A 199 -4.93 -12.71 11.33
N TYR A 200 -5.33 -11.47 11.58
CA TYR A 200 -6.10 -11.07 12.75
C TYR A 200 -7.44 -10.53 12.31
N ILE A 201 -8.50 -11.20 12.68
CA ILE A 201 -9.87 -10.87 12.29
C ILE A 201 -10.49 -9.89 13.29
N ASN A 202 -11.01 -8.79 12.77
CA ASN A 202 -11.71 -7.75 13.53
C ASN A 202 -13.01 -8.28 14.13
N LYS A 203 -13.20 -8.08 15.43
CA LYS A 203 -14.40 -8.54 16.16
C LYS A 203 -15.49 -7.48 16.25
N ARG A 204 -15.32 -6.33 15.57
CA ARG A 204 -16.30 -5.23 15.51
C ARG A 204 -16.55 -4.53 16.86
N ASP A 205 -15.73 -4.84 17.86
CA ASP A 205 -15.78 -4.25 19.19
C ASP A 205 -14.48 -3.53 19.55
N GLY A 206 -13.62 -3.32 18.55
CA GLY A 206 -12.29 -2.74 18.69
C GLY A 206 -11.18 -3.74 19.00
N SER A 207 -11.52 -5.04 19.12
CA SER A 207 -10.55 -6.11 19.32
C SER A 207 -10.33 -6.94 18.05
N PHE A 208 -9.19 -7.62 17.99
CA PHE A 208 -8.82 -8.55 16.93
C PHE A 208 -8.50 -9.93 17.50
N ALA A 209 -8.88 -10.99 16.79
CA ALA A 209 -8.52 -12.35 17.13
C ALA A 209 -7.55 -12.96 16.13
N ASP A 210 -6.48 -13.63 16.62
CA ASP A 210 -5.59 -14.43 15.77
C ASP A 210 -6.36 -15.61 15.19
N GLU A 211 -6.68 -15.57 13.92
CA GLU A 211 -7.32 -16.63 13.16
C GLU A 211 -6.43 -17.16 12.04
N THR A 212 -5.12 -17.09 12.25
CA THR A 212 -4.12 -17.53 11.29
C THR A 212 -4.24 -19.03 11.02
N PRO A 213 -4.53 -19.45 9.78
CA PRO A 213 -4.55 -20.86 9.42
C PRO A 213 -3.14 -21.49 9.47
N ALA A 214 -3.06 -22.73 9.92
CA ALA A 214 -1.78 -23.41 10.07
C ALA A 214 -1.03 -23.73 8.76
N ASN A 215 -1.71 -23.57 7.62
CA ASN A 215 -1.18 -23.89 6.30
C ASN A 215 -0.68 -22.66 5.51
N ILE A 216 -0.74 -21.46 6.09
CA ILE A 216 -0.13 -20.27 5.48
C ILE A 216 1.25 -20.02 6.09
N TYR A 217 2.16 -19.61 5.23
CA TYR A 217 3.51 -19.25 5.61
C TYR A 217 3.99 -18.08 4.75
N GLY A 218 4.75 -17.20 5.34
CA GLY A 218 5.22 -15.99 4.70
C GLY A 218 6.71 -15.95 4.53
N ALA A 219 7.16 -14.79 4.17
CA ALA A 219 8.54 -14.48 3.95
C ALA A 219 8.99 -13.32 4.86
N PHE A 220 10.28 -13.21 5.07
CA PHE A 220 10.93 -12.02 5.60
C PHE A 220 11.82 -11.40 4.53
N GLN A 221 12.27 -10.18 4.72
CA GLN A 221 12.97 -9.42 3.69
C GLN A 221 12.19 -9.41 2.36
N GLY A 222 10.94 -9.02 2.46
CA GLY A 222 10.01 -8.91 1.35
C GLY A 222 8.67 -8.40 1.84
N GLN A 223 7.68 -8.43 0.96
CA GLN A 223 6.34 -7.91 1.26
C GLN A 223 5.28 -8.95 0.94
N SER A 224 4.16 -8.83 1.66
CA SER A 224 2.89 -9.40 1.23
C SER A 224 2.03 -8.32 0.56
N THR A 225 1.13 -8.75 -0.31
CA THR A 225 0.09 -7.90 -0.91
C THR A 225 -1.22 -8.65 -0.86
N LEU A 226 -2.28 -7.93 -0.52
CA LEU A 226 -3.66 -8.40 -0.50
C LEU A 226 -4.37 -7.93 -1.78
N ALA A 227 -4.90 -8.85 -2.56
CA ALA A 227 -5.69 -8.55 -3.76
C ALA A 227 -6.59 -9.74 -4.09
N ASP A 228 -7.71 -9.49 -4.78
CA ASP A 228 -8.53 -10.54 -5.38
C ASP A 228 -7.88 -11.02 -6.68
N ILE A 229 -6.92 -11.94 -6.54
CA ILE A 229 -6.05 -12.37 -7.64
C ILE A 229 -6.78 -13.30 -8.61
N ASN A 230 -7.71 -14.08 -8.10
CA ASN A 230 -8.46 -15.07 -8.89
C ASN A 230 -9.83 -14.56 -9.38
N GLY A 231 -10.26 -13.36 -8.97
CA GLY A 231 -11.52 -12.74 -9.40
C GLY A 231 -12.76 -13.33 -8.74
N ASP A 232 -12.64 -13.90 -7.53
CA ASP A 232 -13.77 -14.53 -6.81
C ASP A 232 -14.42 -13.61 -5.75
N GLY A 233 -13.90 -12.40 -5.58
CA GLY A 233 -14.41 -11.40 -4.63
C GLY A 233 -13.77 -11.46 -3.24
N THR A 234 -12.87 -12.41 -2.98
CA THR A 234 -12.15 -12.50 -1.70
C THR A 234 -10.70 -12.01 -1.85
N LEU A 235 -10.11 -11.47 -0.77
CA LEU A 235 -8.73 -11.04 -0.79
C LEU A 235 -7.81 -12.25 -0.62
N ASP A 236 -6.97 -12.47 -1.63
CA ASP A 236 -5.89 -13.45 -1.63
C ASP A 236 -4.61 -12.85 -1.05
N ILE A 237 -3.62 -13.68 -0.73
CA ILE A 237 -2.31 -13.26 -0.23
C ILE A 237 -1.22 -13.68 -1.21
N ILE A 238 -0.42 -12.73 -1.68
CA ILE A 238 0.88 -13.01 -2.30
C ILE A 238 1.98 -12.52 -1.37
N SER A 239 2.85 -13.43 -0.91
CA SER A 239 3.99 -13.11 -0.05
C SER A 239 5.29 -13.44 -0.75
N THR A 240 6.16 -12.46 -0.87
CA THR A 240 7.48 -12.56 -1.51
C THR A 240 8.59 -12.25 -0.53
N GLY A 241 9.76 -12.84 -0.71
CA GLY A 241 10.91 -12.64 0.19
C GLY A 241 11.67 -13.94 0.46
N ASN A 242 12.37 -13.99 1.59
CA ASN A 242 13.06 -15.17 2.04
C ASN A 242 12.20 -15.97 3.03
N GLY A 243 12.03 -17.24 2.76
CA GLY A 243 11.51 -18.20 3.72
C GLY A 243 12.60 -18.79 4.60
N ASP A 244 12.25 -19.85 5.33
CA ASP A 244 13.20 -20.59 6.14
C ASP A 244 14.40 -21.08 5.31
N ASN A 245 15.58 -21.07 5.92
CA ASN A 245 16.85 -21.41 5.25
C ASN A 245 17.19 -20.52 4.02
N TRP A 246 16.68 -19.29 3.99
CA TRP A 246 16.95 -18.32 2.93
C TRP A 246 16.47 -18.74 1.52
N VAL A 247 15.44 -19.56 1.46
CA VAL A 247 14.80 -19.93 0.21
C VAL A 247 13.96 -18.76 -0.30
N CYS A 248 14.24 -18.29 -1.50
CA CYS A 248 13.42 -17.26 -2.14
C CYS A 248 12.00 -17.75 -2.38
N LEU A 249 10.99 -16.99 -2.02
CA LEU A 249 9.59 -17.35 -2.12
C LEU A 249 8.80 -16.36 -2.98
N ALA A 250 7.79 -16.88 -3.66
CA ALA A 250 6.62 -16.17 -4.18
C ALA A 250 5.39 -17.03 -3.83
N SER A 251 5.00 -16.95 -2.57
CA SER A 251 3.93 -17.80 -2.02
C SER A 251 2.58 -17.15 -2.26
N LEU A 252 1.77 -17.78 -3.11
CA LEU A 252 0.42 -17.35 -3.43
C LEU A 252 -0.59 -18.23 -2.68
N PHE A 253 -1.55 -17.60 -2.03
CA PHE A 253 -2.61 -18.26 -1.29
C PHE A 253 -3.97 -17.71 -1.73
N TYR A 254 -4.78 -18.53 -2.39
CA TYR A 254 -6.16 -18.20 -2.70
C TYR A 254 -7.03 -18.38 -1.47
N ASN A 255 -7.72 -17.33 -1.10
CA ASN A 255 -8.67 -17.33 0.00
C ASN A 255 -10.03 -17.81 -0.47
N THR A 256 -10.80 -18.39 0.42
CA THR A 256 -12.23 -18.64 0.29
C THR A 256 -12.87 -18.42 1.64
N VAL A 257 -13.99 -17.70 1.64
CA VAL A 257 -14.72 -17.38 2.86
C VAL A 257 -16.00 -18.19 2.91
N ASP A 258 -16.21 -18.95 3.99
CA ASP A 258 -17.44 -19.70 4.16
C ASP A 258 -18.58 -18.81 4.67
N LYS A 259 -19.80 -19.38 4.74
CA LYS A 259 -21.02 -18.68 5.19
C LYS A 259 -20.95 -18.15 6.65
N ASP A 260 -20.01 -18.62 7.43
CA ASP A 260 -19.79 -18.22 8.83
C ASP A 260 -18.63 -17.19 8.95
N GLY A 261 -18.10 -16.70 7.81
CA GLY A 261 -17.02 -15.72 7.75
C GLY A 261 -15.63 -16.30 8.01
N LYS A 262 -15.46 -17.61 7.90
CA LYS A 262 -14.16 -18.25 8.14
C LYS A 262 -13.34 -18.31 6.85
N CYS A 263 -12.15 -17.74 6.91
CA CYS A 263 -11.16 -17.81 5.84
C CYS A 263 -10.50 -19.20 5.73
N THR A 264 -10.34 -19.66 4.51
CA THR A 264 -9.57 -20.87 4.19
C THR A 264 -8.65 -20.59 3.01
N TYR A 265 -7.35 -20.80 3.21
CA TYR A 265 -6.34 -20.47 2.21
C TYR A 265 -5.81 -21.73 1.53
N ARG A 266 -5.83 -21.72 0.19
CA ARG A 266 -5.23 -22.75 -0.66
C ARG A 266 -3.89 -22.24 -1.17
N TYR A 267 -2.81 -22.91 -0.80
CA TYR A 267 -1.49 -22.62 -1.36
C TYR A 267 -1.43 -22.99 -2.85
N VAL A 268 -0.91 -22.07 -3.63
CA VAL A 268 -0.64 -22.22 -5.06
C VAL A 268 0.87 -22.32 -5.24
N SER A 269 1.36 -23.50 -5.60
CA SER A 269 2.81 -23.71 -5.75
C SER A 269 3.39 -22.92 -6.92
N GLU A 270 4.71 -22.65 -6.89
CA GLU A 270 5.43 -22.00 -8.00
C GLU A 270 5.25 -22.75 -9.33
N LYS A 271 5.14 -24.08 -9.28
CA LYS A 271 4.86 -24.90 -10.46
C LYS A 271 3.45 -24.69 -11.01
N GLU A 272 2.49 -24.44 -10.15
CA GLU A 272 1.09 -24.17 -10.52
C GLU A 272 0.93 -22.71 -11.00
N SER A 273 1.43 -21.74 -10.24
CA SER A 273 1.37 -20.33 -10.58
C SER A 273 2.33 -19.92 -11.69
N ASN A 274 3.48 -20.58 -11.80
CA ASN A 274 4.61 -20.21 -12.65
C ASN A 274 5.31 -18.91 -12.22
N LEU A 275 5.09 -18.48 -10.99
CA LEU A 275 5.84 -17.38 -10.37
C LEU A 275 7.21 -17.85 -9.92
N LEU A 276 8.20 -17.00 -10.02
CA LEU A 276 9.57 -17.29 -9.58
C LEU A 276 9.77 -16.72 -8.17
N GLY A 277 10.27 -17.54 -7.27
CA GLY A 277 10.63 -17.12 -5.93
C GLY A 277 11.70 -16.02 -5.93
N VAL A 278 11.51 -14.99 -5.14
CA VAL A 278 12.36 -13.79 -5.07
C VAL A 278 12.61 -13.39 -3.64
N SER A 279 13.79 -12.82 -3.36
CA SER A 279 14.11 -12.19 -2.09
C SER A 279 14.10 -10.67 -2.21
N ARG A 280 13.93 -9.97 -1.09
CA ARG A 280 13.94 -8.50 -1.01
C ARG A 280 13.00 -7.88 -2.04
N ALA A 281 11.76 -8.36 -2.02
CA ALA A 281 10.80 -8.19 -3.09
C ALA A 281 9.56 -7.41 -2.65
N ASN A 282 8.97 -6.73 -3.62
CA ASN A 282 7.67 -6.08 -3.49
C ASN A 282 6.78 -6.55 -4.65
N PRO A 283 5.67 -7.26 -4.40
CA PRO A 283 4.71 -7.62 -5.41
C PRO A 283 3.65 -6.52 -5.57
N LEU A 284 3.44 -6.03 -6.78
CA LEU A 284 2.32 -5.18 -7.16
C LEU A 284 1.31 -6.00 -7.95
N VAL A 285 0.03 -5.82 -7.68
CA VAL A 285 -1.06 -6.58 -8.32
C VAL A 285 -2.07 -5.62 -8.93
N ALA A 286 -2.25 -5.69 -10.26
CA ALA A 286 -3.26 -4.94 -11.00
C ALA A 286 -3.46 -5.58 -12.38
N ASP A 287 -4.57 -5.23 -13.06
CA ASP A 287 -4.75 -5.56 -14.47
C ASP A 287 -3.93 -4.58 -15.33
N PHE A 288 -2.70 -4.99 -15.71
CA PHE A 288 -1.81 -4.14 -16.50
C PHE A 288 -2.09 -4.19 -18.00
N ASN A 289 -2.81 -5.19 -18.48
CA ASN A 289 -3.07 -5.36 -19.91
C ASN A 289 -4.53 -5.09 -20.32
N GLY A 290 -5.42 -4.84 -19.37
CA GLY A 290 -6.84 -4.52 -19.60
C GLY A 290 -7.68 -5.73 -20.02
N ASP A 291 -7.33 -6.93 -19.53
CA ASP A 291 -8.06 -8.15 -19.88
C ASP A 291 -8.98 -8.66 -18.75
N GLY A 292 -9.08 -7.92 -17.65
CA GLY A 292 -9.93 -8.21 -16.50
C GLY A 292 -9.34 -9.23 -15.51
N ARG A 293 -8.09 -9.64 -15.69
CA ARG A 293 -7.39 -10.52 -14.76
C ARG A 293 -6.26 -9.77 -14.06
N MET A 294 -5.98 -10.16 -12.82
CA MET A 294 -4.92 -9.52 -12.05
C MET A 294 -3.55 -10.04 -12.47
N ASP A 295 -2.75 -9.14 -13.00
CA ASP A 295 -1.35 -9.34 -13.34
C ASP A 295 -0.46 -8.99 -12.16
N MET A 296 0.85 -9.27 -12.23
CA MET A 296 1.81 -8.95 -11.18
C MET A 296 3.05 -8.26 -11.72
N VAL A 297 3.54 -7.27 -10.99
CA VAL A 297 4.90 -6.78 -11.13
C VAL A 297 5.66 -7.11 -9.86
N ILE A 298 6.71 -7.91 -9.97
CA ILE A 298 7.52 -8.34 -8.83
C ILE A 298 8.96 -7.89 -9.06
N ASN A 299 9.47 -7.02 -8.17
CA ASN A 299 10.90 -6.73 -8.11
C ASN A 299 11.58 -7.70 -7.15
N GLY A 300 12.88 -7.84 -7.25
CA GLY A 300 13.67 -8.61 -6.30
C GLY A 300 14.76 -9.46 -6.94
N GLU A 301 15.48 -10.17 -6.10
CA GLU A 301 16.51 -11.13 -6.50
C GLU A 301 15.90 -12.53 -6.58
N PRO A 302 15.83 -13.13 -7.76
CA PRO A 302 15.23 -14.44 -7.92
C PRO A 302 16.16 -15.58 -7.52
N SER A 303 15.57 -16.72 -7.22
CA SER A 303 16.28 -17.96 -6.88
C SER A 303 17.16 -18.53 -8.01
N ASP A 304 16.94 -18.10 -9.25
CA ASP A 304 17.71 -18.56 -10.42
C ASP A 304 19.07 -17.86 -10.59
N GLY A 305 19.39 -16.89 -9.71
CA GLY A 305 20.64 -16.12 -9.75
C GLY A 305 20.73 -15.13 -10.92
N SER A 306 19.64 -14.82 -11.62
CA SER A 306 19.65 -13.88 -12.76
C SER A 306 19.78 -12.40 -12.33
N GLY A 307 19.96 -12.15 -11.03
CA GLY A 307 20.14 -10.81 -10.43
C GLY A 307 18.82 -10.05 -10.25
N TYR A 308 18.91 -8.95 -9.51
CA TYR A 308 17.75 -8.10 -9.22
C TYR A 308 17.09 -7.59 -10.50
N ARG A 309 15.77 -7.72 -10.57
CA ARG A 309 14.96 -7.27 -11.73
C ARG A 309 13.53 -6.98 -11.33
N ASN A 310 12.91 -6.08 -12.07
CA ASN A 310 11.47 -5.96 -12.15
C ASN A 310 10.96 -6.97 -13.19
N ARG A 311 10.01 -7.79 -12.82
CA ARG A 311 9.38 -8.80 -13.69
C ARG A 311 7.90 -8.52 -13.77
N ILE A 312 7.38 -8.43 -14.98
CA ILE A 312 5.94 -8.37 -15.22
C ILE A 312 5.46 -9.76 -15.59
N TYR A 313 4.39 -10.17 -14.96
CA TYR A 313 3.72 -11.43 -15.18
C TYR A 313 2.27 -11.17 -15.55
N TYR A 314 1.86 -11.63 -16.72
CA TYR A 314 0.45 -11.59 -17.14
C TYR A 314 -0.25 -12.88 -16.76
N GLN A 315 -1.45 -12.76 -16.17
CA GLN A 315 -2.25 -13.92 -15.78
C GLN A 315 -2.97 -14.50 -17.01
N THR A 316 -2.90 -15.82 -17.19
CA THR A 316 -3.65 -16.54 -18.22
C THR A 316 -5.06 -16.88 -17.74
N PRO A 317 -6.01 -17.24 -18.66
CA PRO A 317 -7.34 -17.71 -18.27
C PRO A 317 -7.34 -18.95 -17.35
N GLU A 318 -6.26 -19.73 -17.34
CA GLU A 318 -6.09 -20.88 -16.45
C GLU A 318 -5.51 -20.52 -15.08
N GLY A 319 -5.34 -19.23 -14.78
CA GLY A 319 -4.79 -18.73 -13.50
C GLY A 319 -3.27 -18.90 -13.36
N LYS A 320 -2.54 -19.10 -14.46
CA LYS A 320 -1.07 -19.13 -14.46
C LYS A 320 -0.49 -17.78 -14.85
N PHE A 321 0.72 -17.52 -14.40
CA PHE A 321 1.43 -16.30 -14.73
C PHE A 321 2.50 -16.54 -15.79
N VAL A 322 2.52 -15.70 -16.82
CA VAL A 322 3.51 -15.75 -17.90
C VAL A 322 4.37 -14.50 -17.82
N MET A 323 5.67 -14.69 -17.59
CA MET A 323 6.60 -13.58 -17.52
C MET A 323 6.76 -12.91 -18.89
N ASP A 324 6.58 -11.61 -18.94
CA ASP A 324 6.91 -10.78 -20.10
C ASP A 324 8.45 -10.66 -20.21
N LYS A 325 8.99 -11.17 -21.31
CA LYS A 325 10.42 -11.09 -21.61
C LYS A 325 10.80 -9.88 -22.46
N SER A 326 9.80 -9.16 -22.97
CA SER A 326 9.98 -8.02 -23.90
C SER A 326 10.03 -6.68 -23.20
N TYR A 327 9.61 -6.61 -21.94
CA TYR A 327 9.40 -5.36 -21.23
C TYR A 327 10.71 -4.70 -20.75
N PRO A 328 10.95 -3.44 -21.12
CA PRO A 328 12.21 -2.76 -20.87
C PRO A 328 12.28 -2.07 -19.49
N VAL A 329 11.60 -2.58 -18.47
CA VAL A 329 11.67 -1.96 -17.14
C VAL A 329 13.11 -2.09 -16.62
N VAL A 330 13.67 -0.94 -16.30
CA VAL A 330 15.05 -0.87 -15.81
C VAL A 330 15.19 -1.71 -14.54
N PRO A 331 16.16 -2.62 -14.48
CA PRO A 331 16.46 -3.33 -13.26
C PRO A 331 16.78 -2.34 -12.15
N VAL A 332 16.10 -2.47 -11.01
CA VAL A 332 16.50 -1.77 -9.78
C VAL A 332 17.14 -2.78 -8.85
N ASN A 333 18.14 -2.32 -8.12
CA ASN A 333 18.88 -3.13 -7.18
C ASN A 333 18.07 -3.35 -5.89
N GLN A 334 18.59 -4.17 -4.99
CA GLN A 334 17.97 -4.69 -3.78
C GLN A 334 17.25 -3.67 -2.88
N ASP A 335 17.59 -2.42 -2.98
CA ASP A 335 17.07 -1.34 -2.15
C ASP A 335 16.20 -0.37 -2.96
N GLY A 336 15.83 -0.77 -4.17
CA GLY A 336 14.89 -0.03 -5.01
C GLY A 336 13.45 -0.40 -4.71
N GLY A 337 12.56 0.57 -4.83
CA GLY A 337 11.13 0.37 -4.72
C GLY A 337 10.44 0.45 -6.08
N ILE A 338 9.35 -0.27 -6.19
CA ILE A 338 8.36 -0.09 -7.25
C ILE A 338 7.03 0.31 -6.60
N ASN A 339 6.29 1.12 -7.31
CA ASN A 339 4.93 1.47 -6.95
C ASN A 339 4.11 1.65 -8.23
N MET A 340 2.80 1.69 -8.11
CA MET A 340 1.91 1.85 -9.25
C MET A 340 0.84 2.90 -8.97
N GLY A 341 0.23 3.41 -10.03
CA GLY A 341 -0.88 4.35 -9.97
C GLY A 341 -1.20 4.87 -11.36
N ASP A 342 -2.44 5.29 -11.60
CA ASP A 342 -2.84 5.99 -12.82
C ASP A 342 -2.33 7.43 -12.78
N VAL A 343 -1.05 7.64 -13.15
CA VAL A 343 -0.38 8.95 -13.03
C VAL A 343 -0.85 9.94 -14.09
N ASN A 344 -1.37 9.48 -15.21
CA ASN A 344 -1.83 10.32 -16.31
C ASN A 344 -3.35 10.48 -16.35
N GLY A 345 -4.10 9.66 -15.62
CA GLY A 345 -5.55 9.69 -15.52
C GLY A 345 -6.27 9.03 -16.69
N ASP A 346 -5.64 8.05 -17.34
CA ASP A 346 -6.20 7.34 -18.49
C ASP A 346 -6.90 6.01 -18.14
N GLY A 347 -6.88 5.61 -16.85
CA GLY A 347 -7.50 4.39 -16.36
C GLY A 347 -6.57 3.18 -16.33
N ASN A 348 -5.37 3.27 -16.88
CA ASN A 348 -4.38 2.19 -16.83
C ASN A 348 -3.40 2.42 -15.67
N MET A 349 -2.92 1.33 -15.07
CA MET A 349 -1.93 1.42 -14.00
C MET A 349 -0.53 1.63 -14.58
N ASP A 350 0.08 2.75 -14.21
CA ASP A 350 1.46 3.09 -14.55
C ASP A 350 2.41 2.58 -13.47
N LEU A 351 3.70 2.48 -13.78
CA LEU A 351 4.72 2.07 -12.83
C LEU A 351 5.65 3.23 -12.47
N ILE A 352 5.92 3.36 -11.18
CA ILE A 352 6.92 4.26 -10.62
C ILE A 352 8.07 3.39 -10.10
N VAL A 353 9.26 3.58 -10.63
CA VAL A 353 10.42 2.75 -10.31
C VAL A 353 11.57 3.64 -9.85
N GLY A 354 12.05 3.40 -8.65
CA GLY A 354 13.20 4.08 -8.07
C GLY A 354 14.20 3.08 -7.50
N GLY A 355 15.48 3.43 -7.49
CA GLY A 355 16.51 2.58 -6.93
C GLY A 355 17.79 2.59 -7.72
N TYR A 356 18.78 1.85 -7.25
CA TYR A 356 20.08 1.77 -7.91
C TYR A 356 20.00 1.08 -9.27
N VAL A 357 20.66 1.69 -10.25
CA VAL A 357 20.92 1.08 -11.56
C VAL A 357 22.41 0.80 -11.67
N GLY A 358 22.81 -0.46 -11.55
CA GLY A 358 24.21 -0.84 -11.71
C GLY A 358 24.49 -2.27 -11.23
N THR A 359 25.56 -2.86 -11.74
CA THR A 359 26.11 -4.13 -11.24
C THR A 359 27.23 -3.85 -10.24
N TYR A 360 27.25 -4.56 -9.14
CA TYR A 360 28.25 -4.49 -8.06
C TYR A 360 29.72 -4.58 -8.56
N ASP A 361 29.93 -5.10 -9.76
CA ASP A 361 31.25 -5.47 -10.26
C ASP A 361 31.89 -4.50 -11.29
N LYS A 362 31.22 -3.42 -11.69
CA LYS A 362 31.74 -2.60 -12.79
C LYS A 362 31.62 -1.09 -12.57
N ALA A 363 32.60 -0.53 -11.95
CA ALA A 363 33.00 0.87 -11.94
C ALA A 363 32.68 1.72 -10.69
N PRO A 364 33.70 2.35 -10.08
CA PRO A 364 33.54 3.16 -8.88
C PRO A 364 32.80 4.49 -9.09
N ASP A 365 32.60 4.95 -10.31
CA ASP A 365 32.00 6.26 -10.59
C ASP A 365 30.55 6.23 -11.09
N SER A 366 29.96 5.07 -11.32
CA SER A 366 28.56 4.94 -11.79
C SER A 366 27.57 4.51 -10.70
N TYR A 367 28.01 4.40 -9.47
CA TYR A 367 27.24 3.85 -8.34
C TYR A 367 26.11 4.74 -7.83
N TYR A 368 25.99 5.98 -8.28
CA TYR A 368 25.19 6.98 -7.56
C TYR A 368 24.10 7.66 -8.39
N SER A 369 23.68 7.09 -9.48
CA SER A 369 22.45 7.55 -10.10
C SER A 369 21.29 6.63 -9.72
N SER A 370 20.40 7.12 -8.90
CA SER A 370 19.14 6.46 -8.58
C SER A 370 18.00 7.23 -9.23
N PRO A 371 17.80 7.02 -10.53
CA PRO A 371 16.73 7.73 -11.21
C PRO A 371 15.38 7.24 -10.72
N LEU A 372 14.51 8.17 -10.33
CA LEU A 372 13.09 7.93 -10.28
C LEU A 372 12.57 7.93 -11.72
N ARG A 373 11.87 6.89 -12.13
CA ARG A 373 11.28 6.76 -13.47
C ARG A 373 9.80 6.45 -13.36
N VAL A 374 9.05 7.11 -14.21
CA VAL A 374 7.63 6.82 -14.43
C VAL A 374 7.52 6.14 -15.79
N TYR A 375 6.88 4.98 -15.80
CA TYR A 375 6.58 4.22 -17.00
C TYR A 375 5.08 4.29 -17.23
N GLU A 376 4.66 5.09 -18.19
CA GLU A 376 3.25 5.16 -18.59
C GLU A 376 2.86 3.86 -19.31
N ASN A 377 1.84 3.19 -18.79
CA ASN A 377 1.27 1.99 -19.38
C ASN A 377 0.25 2.38 -20.46
N ASN A 378 0.51 1.93 -21.68
CA ASN A 378 -0.34 2.20 -22.83
C ASN A 378 -0.68 0.90 -23.56
N PRO A 379 -1.53 0.03 -23.01
CA PRO A 379 -1.84 -1.28 -23.60
C PRO A 379 -2.40 -1.15 -25.01
N GLN A 380 -3.19 -0.13 -25.30
CA GLN A 380 -3.77 0.11 -26.62
C GLN A 380 -2.72 0.34 -27.72
N LYS A 381 -1.57 0.94 -27.40
CA LYS A 381 -0.46 1.08 -28.36
C LYS A 381 0.13 -0.26 -28.78
N ASN A 382 -0.01 -1.27 -27.94
CA ASN A 382 0.45 -2.64 -28.18
C ASN A 382 -0.66 -3.54 -28.72
N GLY A 383 -1.83 -2.99 -29.06
CA GLY A 383 -2.97 -3.73 -29.59
C GLY A 383 -3.75 -4.51 -28.53
N LEU A 384 -3.51 -4.22 -27.25
CA LEU A 384 -4.29 -4.74 -26.14
C LEU A 384 -5.51 -3.85 -25.89
N PRO A 385 -6.60 -4.36 -25.30
CA PRO A 385 -7.85 -3.59 -25.13
C PRO A 385 -7.67 -2.38 -24.22
N GLY A 386 -6.85 -2.48 -23.18
CA GLY A 386 -6.80 -1.52 -22.10
C GLY A 386 -8.04 -1.60 -21.21
N ASN A 387 -7.94 -1.11 -20.00
CA ASN A 387 -9.06 -1.10 -19.08
C ASN A 387 -10.05 0.03 -19.39
N THR A 388 -11.35 -0.22 -19.17
CA THR A 388 -12.40 0.81 -19.21
C THR A 388 -12.86 1.13 -17.78
N PHE A 389 -13.42 2.32 -17.56
CA PHE A 389 -13.97 2.63 -16.24
C PHE A 389 -15.25 1.85 -15.99
N PRO A 390 -15.43 1.25 -14.81
CA PRO A 390 -16.67 0.61 -14.45
C PRO A 390 -17.86 1.57 -14.45
N GLU A 391 -19.04 1.07 -14.83
CA GLU A 391 -20.28 1.81 -14.65
C GLU A 391 -20.60 1.94 -13.16
N PRO A 392 -21.05 3.11 -12.70
CA PRO A 392 -21.33 3.34 -11.29
C PRO A 392 -22.45 2.45 -10.77
N PRO A 393 -22.44 2.10 -9.46
CA PRO A 393 -23.53 1.35 -8.84
C PRO A 393 -24.85 2.12 -8.92
N ALA A 394 -25.93 1.37 -9.05
CA ALA A 394 -27.29 1.93 -9.11
C ALA A 394 -28.00 1.83 -7.76
N LYS A 395 -29.06 2.64 -7.58
CA LYS A 395 -29.93 2.62 -6.39
C LYS A 395 -29.17 2.75 -5.08
N VAL A 396 -28.23 3.67 -5.03
CA VAL A 396 -27.54 4.01 -3.79
C VAL A 396 -28.55 4.60 -2.82
N THR A 397 -28.62 4.04 -1.62
CA THR A 397 -29.46 4.55 -0.52
C THR A 397 -28.64 4.69 0.75
N ALA A 398 -29.02 5.65 1.59
CA ALA A 398 -28.42 5.86 2.89
C ALA A 398 -29.50 5.99 3.95
N THR A 399 -29.37 5.28 5.06
CA THR A 399 -30.36 5.25 6.15
C THR A 399 -29.64 5.32 7.49
N MET A 400 -30.08 6.23 8.36
CA MET A 400 -29.58 6.29 9.74
C MET A 400 -30.19 5.16 10.57
N GLU A 401 -29.33 4.37 11.22
CA GLU A 401 -29.67 3.33 12.18
C GLU A 401 -28.96 3.60 13.51
N GLY A 402 -29.59 4.38 14.39
CA GLY A 402 -28.93 4.88 15.59
C GLY A 402 -27.92 5.98 15.28
N ASP A 403 -26.65 5.77 15.61
CA ASP A 403 -25.49 6.64 15.30
C ASP A 403 -24.70 6.17 14.06
N GLU A 404 -25.20 5.14 13.37
CA GLU A 404 -24.58 4.62 12.16
C GLU A 404 -25.37 4.98 10.91
N LEU A 405 -24.65 5.31 9.84
CA LEU A 405 -25.18 5.47 8.50
C LEU A 405 -24.99 4.15 7.74
N LEU A 406 -26.09 3.47 7.42
CA LEU A 406 -26.10 2.32 6.53
C LEU A 406 -26.25 2.79 5.09
N ILE A 407 -25.25 2.53 4.27
CA ILE A 407 -25.25 2.80 2.82
C ILE A 407 -25.41 1.47 2.11
N THR A 408 -26.34 1.40 1.13
CA THR A 408 -26.53 0.19 0.30
C THR A 408 -26.69 0.57 -1.15
N TRP A 409 -26.31 -0.33 -2.07
CA TRP A 409 -26.40 -0.11 -3.51
C TRP A 409 -26.63 -1.41 -4.28
N LEU A 410 -27.04 -1.32 -5.53
CA LEU A 410 -26.99 -2.45 -6.45
C LEU A 410 -25.59 -2.50 -7.10
N PRO A 411 -25.08 -3.69 -7.42
CA PRO A 411 -23.78 -3.84 -8.06
C PRO A 411 -23.62 -2.94 -9.28
N GLY A 412 -22.40 -2.43 -9.46
CA GLY A 412 -21.95 -1.85 -10.71
C GLY A 412 -21.73 -2.91 -11.79
N SER A 413 -21.28 -2.49 -12.94
CA SER A 413 -20.85 -3.42 -14.00
C SER A 413 -19.59 -2.89 -14.67
N ASP A 414 -18.77 -3.80 -15.13
CA ASP A 414 -17.62 -3.50 -15.94
C ASP A 414 -17.54 -4.48 -17.11
N LYS A 415 -16.88 -4.06 -18.18
CA LYS A 415 -16.76 -4.88 -19.37
C LYS A 415 -15.65 -5.92 -19.21
N GLU A 416 -14.56 -5.54 -18.57
CA GLU A 416 -13.37 -6.34 -18.40
C GLU A 416 -13.40 -7.11 -17.08
N THR A 417 -13.92 -6.51 -16.00
CA THR A 417 -13.88 -7.06 -14.64
C THR A 417 -15.19 -7.79 -14.29
N PRO A 418 -15.12 -9.06 -13.84
CA PRO A 418 -16.30 -9.78 -13.36
C PRO A 418 -17.00 -9.05 -12.20
N GLU A 419 -18.34 -9.13 -12.13
CA GLU A 419 -19.11 -8.49 -11.06
C GLU A 419 -18.63 -8.87 -9.65
N ALA A 420 -18.25 -10.13 -9.43
CA ALA A 420 -17.72 -10.60 -8.14
C ALA A 420 -16.40 -9.95 -7.74
N ALA A 421 -15.60 -9.53 -8.71
CA ALA A 421 -14.32 -8.88 -8.49
C ALA A 421 -14.41 -7.34 -8.42
N LEU A 422 -15.60 -6.75 -8.65
CA LEU A 422 -15.79 -5.32 -8.51
C LEU A 422 -15.70 -4.91 -7.04
N ARG A 423 -14.94 -3.88 -6.78
CA ARG A 423 -14.78 -3.33 -5.44
C ARG A 423 -15.23 -1.88 -5.42
N TYR A 424 -15.72 -1.44 -4.28
CA TYR A 424 -16.36 -0.14 -4.12
C TYR A 424 -15.58 0.71 -3.12
N ASN A 425 -15.31 1.94 -3.49
CA ASN A 425 -14.89 2.98 -2.58
C ASN A 425 -16.10 3.88 -2.26
N ILE A 426 -16.20 4.30 -1.01
CA ILE A 426 -17.33 5.06 -0.50
C ILE A 426 -16.81 6.38 0.05
N TYR A 427 -17.54 7.44 -0.22
CA TYR A 427 -17.36 8.68 0.50
C TYR A 427 -18.70 9.21 1.04
N VAL A 428 -18.63 9.86 2.18
CA VAL A 428 -19.73 10.58 2.80
C VAL A 428 -19.25 11.99 3.13
N ARG A 429 -20.00 12.99 2.72
CA ARG A 429 -19.69 14.39 3.00
C ARG A 429 -20.69 14.96 3.99
N ASN A 430 -20.21 15.55 5.08
CA ASN A 430 -21.01 16.39 5.94
C ASN A 430 -21.15 17.78 5.28
N GLU A 431 -22.33 18.10 4.76
CA GLU A 431 -22.57 19.40 4.10
C GLU A 431 -22.53 20.60 5.05
N THR A 432 -22.63 20.34 6.35
CA THR A 432 -22.59 21.41 7.37
C THR A 432 -21.17 21.78 7.75
N THR A 433 -20.28 20.80 7.96
CA THR A 433 -18.89 21.00 8.36
C THR A 433 -17.93 21.02 7.18
N GLY A 434 -18.29 20.37 6.08
CA GLY A 434 -17.45 20.16 4.91
C GLY A 434 -16.52 18.94 5.03
N GLU A 435 -16.56 18.23 6.16
CA GLU A 435 -15.77 17.02 6.39
C GLU A 435 -16.12 15.95 5.37
N LEU A 436 -15.09 15.24 4.90
CA LEU A 436 -15.18 14.20 3.89
C LEU A 436 -14.65 12.88 4.46
N TYR A 437 -15.53 11.97 4.75
CA TYR A 437 -15.21 10.61 5.21
C TYR A 437 -15.09 9.69 4.00
N THR A 438 -13.95 9.03 3.86
CA THR A 438 -13.71 8.10 2.72
C THR A 438 -12.99 6.85 3.20
N MET A 439 -13.29 5.69 2.58
CA MET A 439 -12.48 4.48 2.78
C MET A 439 -11.08 4.68 2.20
N ILE A 440 -11.02 5.23 0.98
CA ILE A 440 -9.78 5.56 0.28
C ILE A 440 -9.91 6.99 -0.22
N PRO A 441 -8.92 7.88 0.01
CA PRO A 441 -8.99 9.27 -0.44
C PRO A 441 -9.31 9.41 -1.92
N VAL A 442 -10.36 10.18 -2.24
CA VAL A 442 -10.94 10.33 -3.57
C VAL A 442 -11.13 11.81 -3.94
N ASP A 443 -10.97 12.14 -5.21
CA ASP A 443 -11.43 13.40 -5.78
C ASP A 443 -12.93 13.27 -6.06
N ILE A 444 -13.76 13.92 -5.26
CA ILE A 444 -15.23 13.78 -5.32
C ILE A 444 -15.87 14.36 -6.59
N GLU A 445 -15.15 15.22 -7.32
CA GLU A 445 -15.64 15.78 -8.60
C GLU A 445 -15.44 14.79 -9.75
N THR A 446 -14.38 13.99 -9.69
CA THR A 446 -14.00 13.08 -10.78
C THR A 446 -14.18 11.61 -10.44
N GLY A 447 -14.36 11.27 -9.16
CA GLY A 447 -14.36 9.89 -8.66
C GLY A 447 -12.98 9.20 -8.66
N LYS A 448 -11.91 9.92 -9.04
CA LYS A 448 -10.57 9.35 -9.12
C LYS A 448 -9.93 9.25 -7.76
N LEU A 449 -9.31 8.12 -7.48
CA LEU A 449 -8.53 7.90 -6.27
C LEU A 449 -7.32 8.84 -6.24
N LYS A 450 -6.96 9.32 -5.06
CA LYS A 450 -5.83 10.25 -4.85
C LYS A 450 -4.55 9.54 -4.45
N VAL A 451 -4.63 8.29 -4.03
CA VAL A 451 -3.51 7.48 -3.54
C VAL A 451 -3.21 6.32 -4.48
N GLY A 452 -2.02 5.76 -4.37
CA GLY A 452 -1.56 4.62 -5.16
C GLY A 452 -2.32 3.32 -4.83
N THR A 453 -2.23 2.35 -5.71
CA THR A 453 -3.13 1.21 -5.79
C THR A 453 -2.90 0.10 -4.77
N ASP A 454 -1.73 -0.06 -4.19
CA ASP A 454 -1.45 -1.17 -3.25
C ASP A 454 -2.41 -1.21 -2.06
N LEU A 455 -2.76 -0.03 -1.54
CA LEU A 455 -3.74 0.12 -0.47
C LEU A 455 -5.18 0.08 -0.98
N GLN A 456 -5.42 0.29 -2.27
CA GLN A 456 -6.75 0.51 -2.81
C GLN A 456 -7.58 -0.77 -2.87
N THR A 457 -6.97 -1.87 -3.30
CA THR A 457 -7.70 -3.13 -3.41
C THR A 457 -8.02 -3.74 -2.05
N SER A 458 -7.12 -3.61 -1.08
CA SER A 458 -7.33 -4.17 0.25
C SER A 458 -8.34 -3.38 1.10
N LEU A 459 -8.41 -2.06 0.94
CA LEU A 459 -9.30 -1.20 1.72
C LEU A 459 -10.70 -1.07 1.14
N SER A 460 -10.89 -1.28 -0.16
CA SER A 460 -12.19 -1.18 -0.80
C SER A 460 -13.10 -2.38 -0.45
N SER A 461 -14.42 -2.14 -0.43
CA SER A 461 -15.38 -3.20 -0.11
C SER A 461 -15.79 -4.01 -1.33
N ALA A 462 -15.81 -5.34 -1.21
CA ALA A 462 -16.48 -6.23 -2.17
C ALA A 462 -17.99 -6.35 -1.93
N LEU A 463 -18.50 -5.83 -0.83
CA LEU A 463 -19.91 -5.87 -0.46
C LEU A 463 -20.71 -4.79 -1.17
N ASN A 464 -22.02 -4.96 -1.18
CA ASN A 464 -23.00 -3.97 -1.68
C ASN A 464 -23.62 -3.14 -0.55
N SER A 465 -22.96 -3.06 0.58
CA SER A 465 -23.35 -2.25 1.73
C SER A 465 -22.15 -1.86 2.56
N TYR A 466 -22.26 -0.71 3.22
CA TYR A 466 -21.24 -0.22 4.15
C TYR A 466 -21.91 0.48 5.32
N ARG A 467 -21.36 0.32 6.53
CA ARG A 467 -21.78 1.02 7.73
C ARG A 467 -20.67 1.94 8.19
N MET A 468 -21.03 3.14 8.56
CA MET A 468 -20.10 4.12 9.10
C MET A 468 -20.76 4.84 10.27
N ARG A 469 -20.02 5.02 11.36
CA ARG A 469 -20.44 5.87 12.45
C ARG A 469 -20.32 7.33 12.05
N VAL A 470 -21.35 8.13 12.28
CA VAL A 470 -21.32 9.57 11.99
C VAL A 470 -21.43 10.36 13.29
N PHE A 471 -20.66 11.44 13.38
CA PHE A 471 -20.58 12.25 14.59
C PHE A 471 -21.18 13.64 14.37
N GLY A 472 -22.01 14.04 15.35
CA GLY A 472 -22.59 15.37 15.38
C GLY A 472 -23.90 15.47 14.59
N GLU A 473 -24.56 16.64 14.75
CA GLU A 473 -25.72 17.00 13.94
C GLU A 473 -25.23 17.59 12.62
N GLY A 474 -25.67 17.04 11.50
CA GLY A 474 -25.28 17.50 10.18
C GLY A 474 -26.20 16.95 9.09
N LYS A 475 -26.04 17.49 7.90
CA LYS A 475 -26.62 16.93 6.69
C LYS A 475 -25.49 16.18 5.96
N TYR A 476 -25.69 14.91 5.77
CA TYR A 476 -24.77 14.00 5.11
C TYR A 476 -25.27 13.62 3.72
#